data_94be11ddf3da8d4728c357fe5c7e2a37
#
_entry.id   94be11ddf3da8d4728c357fe5c7e2a37
#
_cell.length_a   1.000
_cell.length_b   1.000
_cell.length_c   1.000
_cell.angle_alpha   90.00
_cell.angle_beta   90.00
_cell.angle_gamma   90.00
#
_symmetry.space_group_name_H-M   'P 1'
#
loop_
_entity.id
_entity.type
_entity.pdbx_description
1 polymer ?
#
loop_
_entity_poly.entity_id
_entity_poly.type
_entity_poly.pdbx_seq_one_letter_code
_entity_poly.pdbx_strand_id
1 'polypeptide(L)'
;MSNKLKGILLAAGGGSLWGISGILAQLLFADYTVSSEWLVSTRLLVAGILILFYSHAVKREGIFVIFRQKRDIIRLLLFAVFGMVACQYLFFKAIEMSSASLAAILQFTAPIFVYLYMLVKKEKRFNPAEGGLVLATFAGVLLIVTKGDFSQIAVSPLGLALGIGSAIGVAFYTLQPRLILKKYGSPVVVGWGMFIGGVLFKFIHPVWSPGFAVTAQSMLLTGAIILFGTAVAFLAYLESVKYIEASLASVMTALEPLLAAVLSVLVFGTSFGLFEWLGIAIVLGSVLLLSNFSRFKEKSPSRECGKGIL
;
A
#
# COMPACT_ATOMS: atom_id res chain seq x y z
N MET A 1 25.96 -7.41 -10.92
CA MET A 1 24.57 -7.76 -10.58
C MET A 1 23.70 -7.46 -11.80
N SER A 2 22.86 -8.38 -12.25
CA SER A 2 21.99 -8.13 -13.41
C SER A 2 20.93 -7.06 -13.07
N ASN A 3 20.53 -6.26 -14.07
CA ASN A 3 19.49 -5.22 -13.87
C ASN A 3 18.18 -5.83 -13.31
N LYS A 4 17.82 -7.03 -13.76
CA LYS A 4 16.64 -7.76 -13.26
C LYS A 4 16.77 -8.07 -11.76
N LEU A 5 17.91 -8.56 -11.31
CA LEU A 5 18.14 -8.87 -9.88
C LEU A 5 18.12 -7.58 -9.04
N LYS A 6 18.68 -6.48 -9.54
CA LYS A 6 18.58 -5.17 -8.89
C LYS A 6 17.14 -4.73 -8.69
N GLY A 7 16.31 -4.85 -9.72
CA GLY A 7 14.89 -4.52 -9.64
C GLY A 7 14.13 -5.39 -8.63
N ILE A 8 14.39 -6.70 -8.62
CA ILE A 8 13.78 -7.63 -7.64
C ILE A 8 14.17 -7.25 -6.21
N LEU A 9 15.45 -7.00 -5.95
CA LEU A 9 15.94 -6.64 -4.61
C LEU A 9 15.38 -5.30 -4.12
N LEU A 10 15.24 -4.32 -5.02
CA LEU A 10 14.63 -3.03 -4.68
C LEU A 10 13.14 -3.17 -4.34
N ALA A 11 12.38 -3.94 -5.12
CA ALA A 11 10.95 -4.15 -4.85
C ALA A 11 10.73 -4.98 -3.58
N ALA A 12 11.51 -6.07 -3.42
CA ALA A 12 11.48 -6.90 -2.23
C ALA A 12 11.87 -6.11 -0.98
N GLY A 13 12.93 -5.30 -1.06
CA GLY A 13 13.37 -4.43 0.03
C GLY A 13 12.30 -3.41 0.41
N GLY A 14 11.66 -2.77 -0.58
CA GLY A 14 10.56 -1.84 -0.34
C GLY A 14 9.38 -2.49 0.40
N GLY A 15 8.91 -3.65 -0.08
CA GLY A 15 7.84 -4.41 0.56
C GLY A 15 8.22 -4.88 1.97
N SER A 16 9.46 -5.34 2.15
CA SER A 16 9.98 -5.72 3.48
C SER A 16 10.00 -4.54 4.46
N LEU A 17 10.43 -3.37 4.01
CA LEU A 17 10.46 -2.16 4.83
C LEU A 17 9.05 -1.71 5.22
N TRP A 18 8.04 -1.88 4.37
CA TRP A 18 6.65 -1.63 4.72
C TRP A 18 6.15 -2.57 5.83
N GLY A 19 6.42 -3.87 5.72
CA GLY A 19 6.06 -4.84 6.76
C GLY A 19 6.73 -4.54 8.11
N ILE A 20 8.03 -4.25 8.11
CA ILE A 20 8.76 -3.83 9.32
C ILE A 20 8.16 -2.53 9.89
N SER A 21 7.84 -1.55 9.04
CA SER A 21 7.22 -0.28 9.45
C SER A 21 5.88 -0.48 10.16
N GLY A 22 5.07 -1.44 9.71
CA GLY A 22 3.81 -1.81 10.36
C GLY A 22 4.03 -2.32 11.79
N ILE A 23 5.02 -3.17 11.99
CA ILE A 23 5.41 -3.69 13.32
C ILE A 23 5.92 -2.58 14.25
N LEU A 24 6.80 -1.71 13.73
CA LEU A 24 7.29 -0.55 14.48
C LEU A 24 6.15 0.40 14.89
N ALA A 25 5.16 0.57 14.02
CA ALA A 25 3.98 1.37 14.34
C ALA A 25 3.12 0.70 15.42
N GLN A 26 2.93 -0.61 15.35
CA GLN A 26 2.21 -1.36 16.39
C GLN A 26 2.89 -1.22 17.75
N LEU A 27 4.24 -1.26 17.81
CA LEU A 27 5.01 -0.97 19.04
C LEU A 27 4.77 0.47 19.54
N LEU A 28 4.79 1.46 18.65
CA LEU A 28 4.52 2.85 19.03
C LEU A 28 3.12 3.02 19.62
N PHE A 29 2.12 2.37 19.06
CA PHE A 29 0.75 2.45 19.56
C PHE A 29 0.58 1.73 20.91
N ALA A 30 1.20 0.56 21.07
CA ALA A 30 1.07 -0.25 22.27
C ALA A 30 1.88 0.31 23.47
N ASP A 31 3.16 0.62 23.23
CA ASP A 31 4.10 0.91 24.33
C ASP A 31 4.23 2.41 24.63
N TYR A 32 3.99 3.27 23.61
CA TYR A 32 4.19 4.72 23.75
C TYR A 32 2.91 5.53 23.62
N THR A 33 1.76 4.88 23.45
CA THR A 33 0.44 5.53 23.31
C THR A 33 0.39 6.60 22.21
N VAL A 34 1.23 6.45 21.18
CA VAL A 34 1.24 7.32 19.99
C VAL A 34 -0.06 7.09 19.23
N SER A 35 -0.74 8.14 18.82
CA SER A 35 -1.94 8.02 17.97
C SER A 35 -1.58 7.81 16.50
N SER A 36 -2.38 7.03 15.80
CA SER A 36 -2.24 6.87 14.34
C SER A 36 -2.38 8.19 13.60
N GLU A 37 -3.21 9.11 14.10
CA GLU A 37 -3.41 10.45 13.55
C GLU A 37 -2.10 11.25 13.55
N TRP A 38 -1.41 11.28 14.68
CA TRP A 38 -0.14 11.99 14.78
C TRP A 38 0.94 11.36 13.92
N LEU A 39 1.04 10.02 13.95
CA LEU A 39 2.03 9.30 13.15
C LEU A 39 1.82 9.55 11.65
N VAL A 40 0.58 9.48 11.17
CA VAL A 40 0.27 9.70 9.75
C VAL A 40 0.51 11.15 9.33
N SER A 41 0.11 12.12 10.16
CA SER A 41 0.39 13.54 9.91
C SER A 41 1.89 13.79 9.74
N THR A 42 2.68 13.32 10.72
CA THR A 42 4.12 13.52 10.75
C THR A 42 4.83 12.79 9.61
N ARG A 43 4.50 11.51 9.38
CA ARG A 43 5.17 10.72 8.33
C ARG A 43 4.87 11.22 6.92
N LEU A 44 3.62 11.61 6.62
CA LEU A 44 3.27 12.14 5.30
C LEU A 44 4.00 13.45 5.03
N LEU A 45 4.02 14.36 6.03
CA LEU A 45 4.68 15.65 5.89
C LEU A 45 6.20 15.48 5.66
N VAL A 46 6.87 14.76 6.56
CA VAL A 46 8.32 14.63 6.52
C VAL A 46 8.78 13.76 5.34
N ALA A 47 8.13 12.62 5.08
CA ALA A 47 8.47 11.80 3.93
C ALA A 47 8.20 12.51 2.60
N GLY A 48 7.11 13.29 2.50
CA GLY A 48 6.83 14.12 1.34
C GLY A 48 7.97 15.11 1.05
N ILE A 49 8.47 15.81 2.09
CA ILE A 49 9.63 16.71 1.98
C ILE A 49 10.87 15.95 1.52
N LEU A 50 11.18 14.79 2.13
CA LEU A 50 12.36 14.00 1.78
C LEU A 50 12.32 13.50 0.33
N ILE A 51 11.16 13.02 -0.13
CA ILE A 51 10.99 12.54 -1.51
C ILE A 51 11.09 13.70 -2.51
N LEU A 52 10.48 14.85 -2.22
CA LEU A 52 10.59 16.04 -3.07
C LEU A 52 12.02 16.57 -3.11
N PHE A 53 12.71 16.61 -1.98
CA PHE A 53 14.11 16.98 -1.91
C PHE A 53 14.98 16.05 -2.77
N TYR A 54 14.78 14.73 -2.63
CA TYR A 54 15.49 13.74 -3.47
C TYR A 54 15.18 13.94 -4.96
N SER A 55 13.92 14.16 -5.32
CA SER A 55 13.51 14.40 -6.71
C SER A 55 14.16 15.66 -7.28
N HIS A 56 14.18 16.74 -6.52
CA HIS A 56 14.77 18.01 -6.97
C HIS A 56 16.29 18.00 -6.97
N ALA A 57 16.91 17.63 -5.84
CA ALA A 57 18.35 17.76 -5.65
C ALA A 57 19.17 16.65 -6.36
N VAL A 58 18.65 15.40 -6.34
CA VAL A 58 19.37 14.24 -6.89
C VAL A 58 18.94 13.93 -8.31
N LYS A 59 17.63 13.90 -8.57
CA LYS A 59 17.09 13.59 -9.91
C LYS A 59 17.03 14.82 -10.82
N ARG A 60 17.16 16.03 -10.28
CA ARG A 60 17.05 17.32 -10.98
C ARG A 60 15.72 17.49 -11.72
N GLU A 61 14.65 16.91 -11.18
CA GLU A 61 13.30 17.00 -11.74
C GLU A 61 12.67 18.36 -11.40
N GLY A 62 11.88 18.89 -12.32
CA GLY A 62 11.13 20.14 -12.11
C GLY A 62 9.90 19.91 -11.25
N ILE A 63 10.06 19.81 -9.93
CA ILE A 63 8.98 19.44 -8.99
C ILE A 63 7.76 20.38 -9.02
N PHE A 64 7.90 21.64 -9.43
CA PHE A 64 6.81 22.62 -9.50
C PHE A 64 6.03 22.62 -10.81
N VAL A 65 6.49 21.89 -11.83
CA VAL A 65 5.84 21.86 -13.16
C VAL A 65 4.40 21.33 -13.09
N ILE A 66 4.10 20.45 -12.13
CA ILE A 66 2.77 19.89 -11.91
C ILE A 66 1.70 20.97 -11.61
N PHE A 67 2.10 22.11 -11.05
CA PHE A 67 1.19 23.21 -10.70
C PHE A 67 0.83 24.15 -11.86
N ARG A 68 1.41 23.92 -13.05
CA ARG A 68 1.12 24.76 -14.23
C ARG A 68 -0.27 24.54 -14.83
N GLN A 69 -0.90 23.40 -14.56
CA GLN A 69 -2.20 23.04 -15.13
C GLN A 69 -3.24 22.77 -14.03
N LYS A 70 -4.33 23.54 -14.01
CA LYS A 70 -5.43 23.43 -13.04
C LYS A 70 -6.00 22.00 -12.92
N ARG A 71 -6.15 21.30 -14.05
CA ARG A 71 -6.63 19.91 -14.06
C ARG A 71 -5.71 18.95 -13.32
N ASP A 72 -4.40 19.14 -13.44
CA ASP A 72 -3.41 18.29 -12.80
C ASP A 72 -3.29 18.61 -11.29
N ILE A 73 -3.51 19.87 -10.90
CA ILE A 73 -3.64 20.27 -9.48
C ILE A 73 -4.83 19.56 -8.84
N ILE A 74 -6.01 19.56 -9.48
CA ILE A 74 -7.20 18.88 -8.95
C ILE A 74 -6.93 17.37 -8.81
N ARG A 75 -6.31 16.73 -9.81
CA ARG A 75 -5.94 15.31 -9.74
C ARG A 75 -4.96 15.04 -8.61
N LEU A 76 -3.98 15.92 -8.41
CA LEU A 76 -3.01 15.82 -7.33
C LEU A 76 -3.68 15.96 -5.95
N LEU A 77 -4.60 16.91 -5.78
CA LEU A 77 -5.36 17.09 -4.54
C LEU A 77 -6.25 15.87 -4.23
N LEU A 78 -6.95 15.33 -5.23
CA LEU A 78 -7.73 14.10 -5.07
C LEU A 78 -6.84 12.92 -4.68
N PHE A 79 -5.67 12.80 -5.32
CA PHE A 79 -4.67 11.79 -4.99
C PHE A 79 -4.12 11.97 -3.57
N ALA A 80 -3.81 13.21 -3.16
CA ALA A 80 -3.30 13.49 -1.81
C ALA A 80 -4.31 13.10 -0.73
N VAL A 81 -5.59 13.46 -0.89
CA VAL A 81 -6.64 13.23 0.13
C VAL A 81 -7.11 11.78 0.10
N PHE A 82 -7.65 11.32 -1.03
CA PHE A 82 -8.30 10.00 -1.12
C PHE A 82 -7.33 8.86 -1.44
N GLY A 83 -6.17 9.16 -2.02
CA GLY A 83 -5.10 8.21 -2.24
C GLY A 83 -4.17 8.12 -1.03
N MET A 84 -3.41 9.18 -0.75
CA MET A 84 -2.35 9.13 0.26
C MET A 84 -2.88 9.18 1.69
N VAL A 85 -3.67 10.21 2.04
CA VAL A 85 -4.16 10.34 3.42
C VAL A 85 -5.09 9.20 3.77
N ALA A 86 -6.13 8.94 2.96
CA ALA A 86 -7.10 7.90 3.27
C ALA A 86 -6.44 6.51 3.38
N CYS A 87 -5.62 6.13 2.40
CA CYS A 87 -4.92 4.85 2.42
C CYS A 87 -4.04 4.71 3.67
N GLN A 88 -3.19 5.69 3.95
CA GLN A 88 -2.23 5.65 5.06
C GLN A 88 -2.94 5.72 6.42
N TYR A 89 -3.92 6.62 6.56
CA TYR A 89 -4.64 6.76 7.82
C TYR A 89 -5.45 5.52 8.16
N LEU A 90 -6.23 5.00 7.21
CA LEU A 90 -7.03 3.80 7.43
C LEU A 90 -6.15 2.59 7.74
N PHE A 91 -4.98 2.47 7.11
CA PHE A 91 -4.02 1.41 7.40
C PHE A 91 -3.45 1.49 8.82
N PHE A 92 -2.91 2.65 9.21
CA PHE A 92 -2.32 2.80 10.55
C PHE A 92 -3.38 2.78 11.65
N LYS A 93 -4.58 3.28 11.38
CA LYS A 93 -5.70 3.14 12.31
C LYS A 93 -6.16 1.68 12.44
N ALA A 94 -6.12 0.90 11.36
CA ALA A 94 -6.36 -0.54 11.42
C ALA A 94 -5.30 -1.26 12.28
N ILE A 95 -4.02 -0.87 12.18
CA ILE A 95 -2.95 -1.40 13.07
C ILE A 95 -3.26 -1.08 14.53
N GLU A 96 -3.58 0.17 14.83
CA GLU A 96 -3.90 0.64 16.19
C GLU A 96 -5.11 -0.10 16.79
N MET A 97 -6.12 -0.38 15.95
CA MET A 97 -7.36 -1.06 16.37
C MET A 97 -7.29 -2.59 16.35
N SER A 98 -6.24 -3.17 15.77
CA SER A 98 -6.10 -4.63 15.63
C SER A 98 -4.64 -5.10 15.70
N SER A 99 -3.97 -5.24 14.56
CA SER A 99 -2.56 -5.62 14.46
C SER A 99 -1.98 -5.27 13.10
N ALA A 100 -0.64 -5.15 13.04
CA ALA A 100 0.08 -4.90 11.79
C ALA A 100 -0.10 -6.02 10.77
N SER A 101 -0.11 -7.28 11.21
CA SER A 101 -0.31 -8.43 10.33
C SER A 101 -1.69 -8.43 9.70
N LEU A 102 -2.76 -8.22 10.49
CA LEU A 102 -4.13 -8.18 9.95
C LEU A 102 -4.32 -7.00 8.99
N ALA A 103 -3.86 -5.80 9.36
CA ALA A 103 -3.94 -4.62 8.53
C ALA A 103 -3.23 -4.82 7.18
N ALA A 104 -2.01 -5.39 7.17
CA ALA A 104 -1.23 -5.66 5.97
C ALA A 104 -1.91 -6.71 5.07
N ILE A 105 -2.45 -7.80 5.64
CA ILE A 105 -3.17 -8.82 4.87
C ILE A 105 -4.44 -8.23 4.22
N LEU A 106 -5.21 -7.45 4.98
CA LEU A 106 -6.41 -6.80 4.46
C LEU A 106 -6.08 -5.78 3.36
N GLN A 107 -5.07 -4.95 3.56
CA GLN A 107 -4.63 -3.98 2.55
C GLN A 107 -4.12 -4.68 1.28
N PHE A 108 -3.48 -5.86 1.41
CA PHE A 108 -3.02 -6.65 0.27
C PHE A 108 -4.17 -7.16 -0.62
N THR A 109 -5.43 -7.08 -0.18
CA THR A 109 -6.60 -7.37 -1.04
C THR A 109 -6.91 -6.27 -2.07
N ALA A 110 -6.19 -5.15 -2.07
CA ALA A 110 -6.39 -4.02 -2.99
C ALA A 110 -6.52 -4.40 -4.48
N PRO A 111 -5.77 -5.37 -5.05
CA PRO A 111 -5.95 -5.81 -6.43
C PRO A 111 -7.37 -6.28 -6.77
N ILE A 112 -8.13 -6.79 -5.79
CA ILE A 112 -9.54 -7.16 -5.98
C ILE A 112 -10.36 -5.91 -6.32
N PHE A 113 -10.19 -4.83 -5.56
CA PHE A 113 -10.92 -3.57 -5.79
C PHE A 113 -10.52 -2.93 -7.12
N VAL A 114 -9.24 -3.05 -7.52
CA VAL A 114 -8.77 -2.64 -8.86
C VAL A 114 -9.48 -3.46 -9.94
N TYR A 115 -9.55 -4.79 -9.78
CA TYR A 115 -10.22 -5.67 -10.72
C TYR A 115 -11.71 -5.37 -10.84
N LEU A 116 -12.41 -5.21 -9.72
CA LEU A 116 -13.83 -4.85 -9.70
C LEU A 116 -14.09 -3.50 -10.38
N TYR A 117 -13.25 -2.50 -10.11
CA TYR A 117 -13.34 -1.20 -10.79
C TYR A 117 -13.22 -1.34 -12.31
N MET A 118 -12.25 -2.13 -12.79
CA MET A 118 -12.05 -2.35 -14.23
C MET A 118 -13.24 -3.05 -14.88
N LEU A 119 -13.91 -3.98 -14.16
CA LEU A 119 -15.15 -4.62 -14.63
C LEU A 119 -16.30 -3.61 -14.73
N VAL A 120 -16.52 -2.80 -13.69
CA VAL A 120 -17.59 -1.79 -13.66
C VAL A 120 -17.38 -0.75 -14.76
N LYS A 121 -16.15 -0.32 -15.00
CA LYS A 121 -15.79 0.62 -16.09
C LYS A 121 -15.77 -0.02 -17.47
N LYS A 122 -16.02 -1.33 -17.55
CA LYS A 122 -15.94 -2.11 -18.81
C LYS A 122 -14.55 -2.04 -19.49
N GLU A 123 -13.51 -1.70 -18.72
CA GLU A 123 -12.12 -1.73 -19.18
C GLU A 123 -11.62 -3.18 -19.28
N LYS A 124 -12.32 -4.11 -18.63
CA LYS A 124 -12.03 -5.55 -18.64
C LYS A 124 -13.31 -6.37 -18.72
N ARG A 125 -13.25 -7.52 -19.39
CA ARG A 125 -14.35 -8.50 -19.42
C ARG A 125 -14.23 -9.46 -18.23
N PHE A 126 -15.36 -9.88 -17.70
CA PHE A 126 -15.40 -10.88 -16.63
C PHE A 126 -14.76 -12.19 -17.09
N ASN A 127 -13.92 -12.76 -16.21
CA ASN A 127 -13.30 -14.06 -16.39
C ASN A 127 -13.64 -14.93 -15.16
N PRO A 128 -14.28 -16.11 -15.35
CA PRO A 128 -14.66 -16.99 -14.24
C PRO A 128 -13.48 -17.40 -13.33
N ALA A 129 -12.28 -17.62 -13.91
CA ALA A 129 -11.08 -17.94 -13.13
C ALA A 129 -10.67 -16.80 -12.19
N GLU A 130 -10.72 -15.55 -12.69
CA GLU A 130 -10.44 -14.36 -11.87
C GLU A 130 -11.52 -14.13 -10.82
N GLY A 131 -12.80 -14.36 -11.16
CA GLY A 131 -13.91 -14.34 -10.22
C GLY A 131 -13.74 -15.38 -9.10
N GLY A 132 -13.28 -16.59 -9.44
CA GLY A 132 -12.94 -17.64 -8.49
C GLY A 132 -11.83 -17.22 -7.51
N LEU A 133 -10.79 -16.53 -8.00
CA LEU A 133 -9.70 -16.00 -7.15
C LEU A 133 -10.20 -14.91 -6.20
N VAL A 134 -11.11 -14.05 -6.66
CA VAL A 134 -11.75 -13.04 -5.80
C VAL A 134 -12.54 -13.74 -4.67
N LEU A 135 -13.36 -14.74 -4.99
CA LEU A 135 -14.10 -15.50 -3.99
C LEU A 135 -13.16 -16.24 -3.03
N ALA A 136 -12.09 -16.84 -3.53
CA ALA A 136 -11.07 -17.49 -2.70
C ALA A 136 -10.42 -16.51 -1.72
N THR A 137 -10.14 -15.27 -2.16
CA THR A 137 -9.59 -14.24 -1.26
C THR A 137 -10.58 -13.89 -0.15
N PHE A 138 -11.88 -13.72 -0.46
CA PHE A 138 -12.89 -13.48 0.57
C PHE A 138 -12.99 -14.65 1.55
N ALA A 139 -12.94 -15.89 1.07
CA ALA A 139 -12.91 -17.08 1.93
C ALA A 139 -11.67 -17.09 2.84
N GLY A 140 -10.50 -16.74 2.32
CA GLY A 140 -9.26 -16.61 3.09
C GLY A 140 -9.36 -15.52 4.18
N VAL A 141 -9.91 -14.35 3.86
CA VAL A 141 -10.16 -13.29 4.85
C VAL A 141 -11.14 -13.79 5.92
N LEU A 142 -12.20 -14.50 5.53
CA LEU A 142 -13.18 -15.06 6.47
C LEU A 142 -12.52 -16.04 7.45
N LEU A 143 -11.64 -16.93 6.97
CA LEU A 143 -10.88 -17.86 7.83
C LEU A 143 -10.01 -17.11 8.85
N ILE A 144 -9.34 -16.01 8.44
CA ILE A 144 -8.52 -15.21 9.35
C ILE A 144 -9.38 -14.53 10.42
N VAL A 145 -10.49 -13.94 10.00
CA VAL A 145 -11.35 -13.11 10.86
C VAL A 145 -12.11 -13.95 11.87
N THR A 146 -12.53 -15.17 11.50
CA THR A 146 -13.28 -16.09 12.37
C THR A 146 -12.41 -17.08 13.11
N LYS A 147 -11.13 -17.21 12.73
CA LYS A 147 -10.20 -18.24 13.25
C LYS A 147 -10.77 -19.67 13.13
N GLY A 148 -11.67 -19.89 12.16
CA GLY A 148 -12.36 -21.15 11.93
C GLY A 148 -13.65 -21.35 12.72
N ASP A 149 -14.00 -20.45 13.61
CA ASP A 149 -15.31 -20.43 14.27
C ASP A 149 -16.23 -19.40 13.60
N PHE A 150 -17.05 -19.84 12.66
CA PHE A 150 -17.94 -18.99 11.88
C PHE A 150 -19.12 -18.40 12.67
N SER A 151 -19.29 -18.76 13.93
CA SER A 151 -20.34 -18.22 14.80
C SER A 151 -19.97 -16.83 15.36
N GLN A 152 -18.70 -16.45 15.32
CA GLN A 152 -18.22 -15.21 15.88
C GLN A 152 -17.07 -14.58 15.05
N ILE A 153 -16.97 -13.25 15.13
CA ILE A 153 -15.86 -12.50 14.57
C ILE A 153 -14.81 -12.32 15.67
N ALA A 154 -13.66 -12.98 15.52
CA ALA A 154 -12.56 -12.97 16.49
C ALA A 154 -11.66 -11.73 16.42
N VAL A 155 -11.95 -10.79 15.52
CA VAL A 155 -11.19 -9.55 15.33
C VAL A 155 -12.10 -8.33 15.48
N SER A 156 -11.51 -7.17 15.77
CA SER A 156 -12.26 -5.92 15.87
C SER A 156 -13.00 -5.61 14.55
N PRO A 157 -14.35 -5.46 14.58
CA PRO A 157 -15.11 -5.09 13.37
C PRO A 157 -14.63 -3.75 12.78
N LEU A 158 -14.24 -2.81 13.64
CA LEU A 158 -13.68 -1.53 13.21
C LEU A 158 -12.32 -1.72 12.54
N GLY A 159 -11.42 -2.54 13.11
CA GLY A 159 -10.14 -2.87 12.50
C GLY A 159 -10.29 -3.53 11.14
N LEU A 160 -11.27 -4.44 10.99
CA LEU A 160 -11.62 -5.07 9.71
C LEU A 160 -12.09 -4.03 8.67
N ALA A 161 -13.03 -3.15 9.05
CA ALA A 161 -13.56 -2.12 8.16
C ALA A 161 -12.47 -1.13 7.72
N LEU A 162 -11.59 -0.72 8.64
CA LEU A 162 -10.45 0.16 8.35
C LEU A 162 -9.43 -0.51 7.43
N GLY A 163 -9.10 -1.78 7.66
CA GLY A 163 -8.20 -2.55 6.80
C GLY A 163 -8.74 -2.70 5.37
N ILE A 164 -10.01 -3.04 5.20
CA ILE A 164 -10.68 -3.08 3.89
C ILE A 164 -10.73 -1.68 3.27
N GLY A 165 -11.06 -0.65 4.06
CA GLY A 165 -11.03 0.74 3.62
C GLY A 165 -9.65 1.18 3.11
N SER A 166 -8.57 0.73 3.76
CA SER A 166 -7.21 0.99 3.30
C SER A 166 -6.92 0.33 1.95
N ALA A 167 -7.42 -0.89 1.71
CA ALA A 167 -7.29 -1.58 0.42
C ALA A 167 -8.02 -0.83 -0.70
N ILE A 168 -9.21 -0.28 -0.43
CA ILE A 168 -9.93 0.59 -1.36
C ILE A 168 -9.11 1.87 -1.63
N GLY A 169 -8.50 2.46 -0.59
CA GLY A 169 -7.58 3.58 -0.71
C GLY A 169 -6.38 3.26 -1.62
N VAL A 170 -5.78 2.07 -1.49
CA VAL A 170 -4.72 1.58 -2.37
C VAL A 170 -5.21 1.46 -3.82
N ALA A 171 -6.40 0.91 -4.04
CA ALA A 171 -6.98 0.82 -5.37
C ALA A 171 -7.18 2.22 -5.98
N PHE A 172 -7.66 3.18 -5.19
CA PHE A 172 -7.84 4.57 -5.62
C PHE A 172 -6.48 5.22 -5.96
N TYR A 173 -5.47 5.13 -5.08
CA TYR A 173 -4.17 5.74 -5.38
C TYR A 173 -3.45 5.07 -6.55
N THR A 174 -3.79 3.85 -6.90
CA THR A 174 -3.24 3.12 -8.05
C THR A 174 -3.89 3.55 -9.36
N LEU A 175 -5.20 3.78 -9.36
CA LEU A 175 -5.99 4.04 -10.57
C LEU A 175 -6.08 5.52 -10.93
N GLN A 176 -6.35 6.38 -9.95
CA GLN A 176 -6.66 7.79 -10.16
C GLN A 176 -5.47 8.62 -10.69
N PRO A 177 -4.23 8.50 -10.18
CA PRO A 177 -3.13 9.37 -10.59
C PRO A 177 -2.40 8.92 -11.86
N ARG A 178 -2.83 7.87 -12.56
CA ARG A 178 -2.13 7.28 -13.72
C ARG A 178 -1.65 8.33 -14.74
N LEU A 179 -2.49 9.33 -15.03
CA LEU A 179 -2.16 10.37 -16.02
C LEU A 179 -1.04 11.30 -15.52
N ILE A 180 -1.12 11.76 -14.27
CA ILE A 180 -0.11 12.65 -13.69
C ILE A 180 1.18 11.89 -13.36
N LEU A 181 1.10 10.61 -12.96
CA LEU A 181 2.27 9.74 -12.78
C LEU A 181 3.06 9.57 -14.10
N LYS A 182 2.35 9.32 -15.21
CA LYS A 182 2.99 9.21 -16.54
C LYS A 182 3.62 10.52 -16.99
N LYS A 183 3.02 11.66 -16.64
CA LYS A 183 3.45 12.99 -17.09
C LYS A 183 4.60 13.58 -16.28
N TYR A 184 4.57 13.42 -14.94
CA TYR A 184 5.49 14.09 -14.02
C TYR A 184 6.43 13.15 -13.29
N GLY A 185 6.27 11.84 -13.46
CA GLY A 185 7.04 10.84 -12.73
C GLY A 185 6.49 10.56 -11.32
N SER A 186 6.79 9.35 -10.85
CA SER A 186 6.28 8.90 -9.54
C SER A 186 6.86 9.66 -8.35
N PRO A 187 8.16 10.00 -8.28
CA PRO A 187 8.70 10.71 -7.12
C PRO A 187 8.05 12.08 -6.93
N VAL A 188 7.81 12.84 -8.01
CA VAL A 188 7.17 14.16 -7.95
C VAL A 188 5.72 14.04 -7.48
N VAL A 189 4.94 13.14 -8.07
CA VAL A 189 3.51 12.98 -7.75
C VAL A 189 3.32 12.44 -6.32
N VAL A 190 4.08 11.42 -5.94
CA VAL A 190 4.01 10.82 -4.60
C VAL A 190 4.52 11.79 -3.55
N GLY A 191 5.64 12.46 -3.81
CA GLY A 191 6.21 13.46 -2.90
C GLY A 191 5.22 14.60 -2.62
N TRP A 192 4.62 15.19 -3.66
CA TRP A 192 3.59 16.23 -3.49
C TRP A 192 2.31 15.68 -2.89
N GLY A 193 1.88 14.46 -3.26
CA GLY A 193 0.71 13.81 -2.68
C GLY A 193 0.86 13.63 -1.17
N MET A 194 2.03 13.15 -0.72
CA MET A 194 2.35 13.00 0.70
C MET A 194 2.48 14.36 1.40
N PHE A 195 3.21 15.32 0.83
CA PHE A 195 3.39 16.63 1.42
C PHE A 195 2.05 17.37 1.61
N ILE A 196 1.24 17.46 0.54
CA ILE A 196 -0.08 18.10 0.60
C ILE A 196 -0.98 17.35 1.59
N GLY A 197 -0.99 16.01 1.53
CA GLY A 197 -1.74 15.18 2.46
C GLY A 197 -1.34 15.44 3.91
N GLY A 198 -0.04 15.51 4.21
CA GLY A 198 0.48 15.82 5.54
C GLY A 198 0.12 17.24 5.98
N VAL A 199 0.20 18.23 5.09
CA VAL A 199 -0.22 19.61 5.37
C VAL A 199 -1.71 19.69 5.68
N LEU A 200 -2.56 18.97 4.95
CA LEU A 200 -4.00 18.95 5.22
C LEU A 200 -4.32 18.19 6.51
N PHE A 201 -3.66 17.06 6.73
CA PHE A 201 -3.93 16.21 7.89
C PHE A 201 -3.45 16.81 9.22
N LYS A 202 -2.44 17.72 9.20
CA LYS A 202 -2.01 18.46 10.40
C LYS A 202 -3.11 19.34 11.00
N PHE A 203 -4.16 19.71 10.25
CA PHE A 203 -5.31 20.42 10.79
C PHE A 203 -6.25 19.49 11.58
N ILE A 204 -6.18 18.18 11.37
CA ILE A 204 -6.89 17.16 12.15
C ILE A 204 -6.06 16.83 13.39
N HIS A 205 -4.75 16.58 13.20
CA HIS A 205 -3.82 16.34 14.30
C HIS A 205 -2.49 17.07 14.07
N PRO A 206 -2.20 18.13 14.86
CA PRO A 206 -0.98 18.91 14.70
C PRO A 206 0.28 18.09 14.98
N VAL A 207 1.30 18.23 14.13
CA VAL A 207 2.60 17.55 14.29
C VAL A 207 3.33 17.97 15.57
N TRP A 208 3.15 19.23 15.99
CA TRP A 208 3.78 19.81 17.21
C TRP A 208 3.08 19.47 18.52
N SER A 209 1.95 18.77 18.47
CA SER A 209 1.20 18.31 19.64
C SER A 209 1.11 16.79 19.63
N PRO A 210 2.19 16.07 20.02
CA PRO A 210 2.24 14.62 19.89
C PRO A 210 1.18 13.89 20.74
N GLY A 211 0.77 14.46 21.87
CA GLY A 211 -0.23 13.85 22.76
C GLY A 211 0.32 12.67 23.58
N PHE A 212 1.62 12.41 23.51
CA PHE A 212 2.31 11.35 24.25
C PHE A 212 3.65 11.85 24.79
N ALA A 213 4.25 11.10 25.75
CA ALA A 213 5.58 11.43 26.28
C ALA A 213 6.66 11.17 25.21
N VAL A 214 7.28 12.26 24.74
CA VAL A 214 8.35 12.20 23.74
C VAL A 214 9.61 11.67 24.39
N THR A 215 10.05 10.48 23.98
CA THR A 215 11.29 9.83 24.43
C THR A 215 12.25 9.62 23.26
N ALA A 216 13.54 9.41 23.53
CA ALA A 216 14.50 9.10 22.48
C ALA A 216 14.10 7.84 21.69
N GLN A 217 13.52 6.84 22.35
CA GLN A 217 13.08 5.60 21.72
C GLN A 217 11.86 5.83 20.82
N SER A 218 10.82 6.55 21.29
CA SER A 218 9.64 6.86 20.46
C SER A 218 10.02 7.69 19.23
N MET A 219 10.96 8.62 19.34
CA MET A 219 11.47 9.40 18.22
C MET A 219 12.33 8.56 17.27
N LEU A 220 13.15 7.65 17.77
CA LEU A 220 13.94 6.74 16.94
C LEU A 220 13.02 5.82 16.10
N LEU A 221 12.00 5.21 16.73
CA LEU A 221 11.02 4.38 16.06
C LEU A 221 10.23 5.19 15.01
N THR A 222 9.75 6.38 15.38
CA THR A 222 9.07 7.29 14.44
C THR A 222 9.98 7.66 13.26
N GLY A 223 11.22 8.03 13.53
CA GLY A 223 12.22 8.33 12.50
C GLY A 223 12.49 7.15 11.58
N ALA A 224 12.59 5.94 12.12
CA ALA A 224 12.77 4.71 11.35
C ALA A 224 11.56 4.43 10.43
N ILE A 225 10.34 4.61 10.93
CA ILE A 225 9.11 4.48 10.13
C ILE A 225 9.09 5.50 9.00
N ILE A 226 9.41 6.77 9.29
CA ILE A 226 9.40 7.84 8.28
C ILE A 226 10.48 7.61 7.23
N LEU A 227 11.71 7.37 7.65
CA LEU A 227 12.85 7.26 6.74
C LEU A 227 12.80 5.94 5.97
N PHE A 228 12.84 4.81 6.68
CA PHE A 228 12.93 3.49 6.04
C PHE A 228 11.57 2.98 5.58
N GLY A 229 10.56 3.03 6.44
CA GLY A 229 9.22 2.51 6.13
C GLY A 229 8.40 3.41 5.21
N THR A 230 8.85 4.63 4.90
CA THR A 230 8.13 5.52 3.99
C THR A 230 9.04 6.01 2.87
N ALA A 231 9.96 6.92 3.13
CA ALA A 231 10.73 7.55 2.07
C ALA A 231 11.58 6.54 1.29
N VAL A 232 12.41 5.75 1.96
CA VAL A 232 13.29 4.75 1.32
C VAL A 232 12.47 3.63 0.68
N ALA A 233 11.44 3.11 1.37
CA ALA A 233 10.60 2.03 0.84
C ALA A 233 9.90 2.44 -0.47
N PHE A 234 9.26 3.61 -0.50
CA PHE A 234 8.63 4.13 -1.71
C PHE A 234 9.64 4.41 -2.82
N LEU A 235 10.79 5.04 -2.52
CA LEU A 235 11.82 5.28 -3.52
C LEU A 235 12.40 3.97 -4.07
N ALA A 236 12.66 2.97 -3.23
CA ALA A 236 13.14 1.66 -3.66
C ALA A 236 12.11 0.96 -4.57
N TYR A 237 10.84 0.94 -4.16
CA TYR A 237 9.77 0.38 -4.98
C TYR A 237 9.61 1.11 -6.32
N LEU A 238 9.58 2.45 -6.32
CA LEU A 238 9.47 3.24 -7.54
C LEU A 238 10.71 3.12 -8.45
N GLU A 239 11.91 2.95 -7.88
CA GLU A 239 13.11 2.70 -8.66
C GLU A 239 13.11 1.29 -9.28
N SER A 240 12.53 0.29 -8.58
CA SER A 240 12.48 -1.10 -9.06
C SER A 240 11.78 -1.25 -10.40
N VAL A 241 10.70 -0.48 -10.65
CA VAL A 241 9.91 -0.55 -11.89
C VAL A 241 10.65 -0.05 -13.13
N LYS A 242 11.84 0.51 -12.98
CA LYS A 242 12.74 0.80 -14.10
C LYS A 242 13.50 -0.42 -14.60
N TYR A 243 13.66 -1.43 -13.76
CA TYR A 243 14.46 -2.63 -14.02
C TYR A 243 13.62 -3.88 -14.22
N ILE A 244 12.42 -3.90 -13.67
CA ILE A 244 11.45 -5.02 -13.77
C ILE A 244 10.06 -4.51 -14.12
N GLU A 245 9.23 -5.37 -14.67
CA GLU A 245 7.82 -5.05 -14.94
C GLU A 245 7.11 -4.71 -13.62
N ALA A 246 6.27 -3.67 -13.65
CA ALA A 246 5.52 -3.18 -12.49
C ALA A 246 4.74 -4.28 -11.76
N SER A 247 4.36 -5.25 -12.48
CA SER A 247 3.65 -6.43 -12.02
C SER A 247 4.55 -7.41 -11.23
N LEU A 248 5.81 -7.63 -11.64
CA LEU A 248 6.77 -8.38 -10.82
C LEU A 248 7.12 -7.61 -9.55
N ALA A 249 7.26 -6.27 -9.67
CA ALA A 249 7.42 -5.41 -8.50
C ALA A 249 6.25 -5.56 -7.51
N SER A 250 5.00 -5.58 -8.00
CA SER A 250 3.79 -5.79 -7.18
C SER A 250 3.75 -7.18 -6.51
N VAL A 251 4.25 -8.24 -7.17
CA VAL A 251 4.39 -9.56 -6.53
C VAL A 251 5.35 -9.49 -5.34
N MET A 252 6.44 -8.73 -5.46
CA MET A 252 7.40 -8.59 -4.36
C MET A 252 6.84 -7.85 -3.14
N THR A 253 5.80 -7.03 -3.30
CA THR A 253 5.13 -6.39 -2.14
C THR A 253 4.36 -7.38 -1.26
N ALA A 254 4.14 -8.63 -1.70
CA ALA A 254 3.62 -9.69 -0.84
C ALA A 254 4.55 -10.01 0.36
N LEU A 255 5.82 -9.58 0.31
CA LEU A 255 6.71 -9.63 1.47
C LEU A 255 6.24 -8.76 2.64
N GLU A 256 5.47 -7.69 2.38
CA GLU A 256 4.90 -6.84 3.44
C GLU A 256 4.02 -7.65 4.41
N PRO A 257 2.91 -8.27 4.00
CA PRO A 257 2.06 -9.04 4.90
C PRO A 257 2.75 -10.30 5.44
N LEU A 258 3.64 -10.92 4.68
CA LEU A 258 4.43 -12.08 5.15
C LEU A 258 5.35 -11.69 6.31
N LEU A 259 6.11 -10.61 6.16
CA LEU A 259 6.98 -10.12 7.21
C LEU A 259 6.20 -9.57 8.40
N ALA A 260 5.09 -8.87 8.17
CA ALA A 260 4.23 -8.43 9.25
C ALA A 260 3.70 -9.62 10.07
N ALA A 261 3.30 -10.73 9.44
CA ALA A 261 2.87 -11.93 10.13
C ALA A 261 4.02 -12.59 10.92
N VAL A 262 5.17 -12.82 10.28
CA VAL A 262 6.34 -13.44 10.93
C VAL A 262 6.84 -12.60 12.10
N LEU A 263 6.99 -11.29 11.91
CA LEU A 263 7.46 -10.39 12.96
C LEU A 263 6.43 -10.22 14.07
N SER A 264 5.12 -10.32 13.80
CA SER A 264 4.10 -10.34 14.83
C SER A 264 4.28 -11.53 15.80
N VAL A 265 4.65 -12.70 15.26
CA VAL A 265 4.98 -13.87 16.10
C VAL A 265 6.23 -13.61 16.94
N LEU A 266 7.28 -13.08 16.32
CA LEU A 266 8.59 -12.90 16.97
C LEU A 266 8.59 -11.77 18.01
N VAL A 267 7.90 -10.66 17.73
CA VAL A 267 7.94 -9.44 18.57
C VAL A 267 6.84 -9.43 19.60
N PHE A 268 5.63 -9.85 19.22
CA PHE A 268 4.46 -9.80 20.11
C PHE A 268 4.03 -11.16 20.66
N GLY A 269 4.72 -12.25 20.29
CA GLY A 269 4.31 -13.60 20.67
C GLY A 269 2.95 -14.01 20.12
N THR A 270 2.48 -13.38 19.05
CA THR A 270 1.18 -13.69 18.43
C THR A 270 1.16 -15.14 17.97
N SER A 271 0.18 -15.93 18.41
CA SER A 271 -0.03 -17.28 17.90
C SER A 271 -1.10 -17.27 16.81
N PHE A 272 -0.73 -17.74 15.60
CA PHE A 272 -1.68 -18.00 14.54
C PHE A 272 -2.09 -19.46 14.55
N GLY A 273 -3.39 -19.73 14.60
CA GLY A 273 -3.95 -21.07 14.43
C GLY A 273 -3.86 -21.57 12.98
N LEU A 274 -4.20 -22.83 12.79
CA LEU A 274 -4.18 -23.46 11.46
C LEU A 274 -5.06 -22.71 10.45
N PHE A 275 -6.25 -22.30 10.85
CA PHE A 275 -7.20 -21.58 9.98
C PHE A 275 -6.69 -20.19 9.58
N GLU A 276 -5.98 -19.49 10.49
CA GLU A 276 -5.38 -18.21 10.18
C GLU A 276 -4.23 -18.37 9.17
N TRP A 277 -3.34 -19.35 9.34
CA TRP A 277 -2.28 -19.65 8.37
C TRP A 277 -2.82 -20.07 7.00
N LEU A 278 -3.86 -20.92 6.96
CA LEU A 278 -4.54 -21.29 5.72
C LEU A 278 -5.18 -20.06 5.06
N GLY A 279 -5.84 -19.21 5.83
CA GLY A 279 -6.42 -17.97 5.34
C GLY A 279 -5.38 -17.02 4.75
N ILE A 280 -4.24 -16.83 5.43
CA ILE A 280 -3.11 -16.03 4.93
C ILE A 280 -2.60 -16.60 3.60
N ALA A 281 -2.37 -17.90 3.52
CA ALA A 281 -1.87 -18.56 2.31
C ALA A 281 -2.87 -18.41 1.14
N ILE A 282 -4.17 -18.56 1.39
CA ILE A 282 -5.23 -18.39 0.39
C ILE A 282 -5.28 -16.93 -0.09
N VAL A 283 -5.28 -15.94 0.82
CA VAL A 283 -5.30 -14.51 0.44
C VAL A 283 -4.10 -14.17 -0.42
N LEU A 284 -2.90 -14.48 0.05
CA LEU A 284 -1.66 -14.16 -0.67
C LEU A 284 -1.62 -14.89 -2.03
N GLY A 285 -1.89 -16.19 -2.06
CA GLY A 285 -1.90 -16.99 -3.28
C GLY A 285 -2.91 -16.49 -4.31
N SER A 286 -4.15 -16.24 -3.89
CA SER A 286 -5.22 -15.76 -4.77
C SER A 286 -4.93 -14.38 -5.35
N VAL A 287 -4.46 -13.44 -4.51
CA VAL A 287 -4.13 -12.07 -4.96
C VAL A 287 -2.94 -12.08 -5.91
N LEU A 288 -1.90 -12.89 -5.64
CA LEU A 288 -0.76 -13.04 -6.52
C LEU A 288 -1.15 -13.64 -7.87
N LEU A 289 -2.00 -14.65 -7.87
CA LEU A 289 -2.54 -15.23 -9.10
C LEU A 289 -3.40 -14.24 -9.86
N LEU A 290 -4.31 -13.52 -9.19
CA LEU A 290 -5.15 -12.49 -9.81
C LEU A 290 -4.31 -11.40 -10.49
N SER A 291 -3.25 -10.95 -9.82
CA SER A 291 -2.30 -9.97 -10.35
C SER A 291 -1.58 -10.48 -11.61
N ASN A 292 -1.29 -11.77 -11.69
CA ASN A 292 -0.66 -12.41 -12.87
C ASN A 292 -1.65 -12.60 -14.03
N PHE A 293 -2.89 -13.04 -13.76
CA PHE A 293 -3.92 -13.21 -14.81
C PHE A 293 -4.21 -11.92 -15.56
N SER A 294 -4.22 -10.79 -14.85
CA SER A 294 -4.41 -9.49 -15.47
C SER A 294 -3.36 -9.13 -16.52
N ARG A 295 -2.18 -9.74 -16.47
CA ARG A 295 -1.05 -9.52 -17.39
C ARG A 295 -1.09 -10.33 -18.67
N PHE A 296 -1.48 -11.62 -18.58
CA PHE A 296 -1.42 -12.50 -19.75
C PHE A 296 -2.30 -11.99 -20.89
N LYS A 297 -3.38 -11.26 -20.59
CA LYS A 297 -4.27 -10.66 -21.60
C LYS A 297 -3.77 -9.36 -22.20
N GLU A 298 -2.98 -8.56 -21.47
CA GLU A 298 -2.39 -7.33 -22.02
C GLU A 298 -1.26 -7.62 -23.03
N LYS A 299 -0.59 -8.77 -22.90
CA LYS A 299 0.48 -9.21 -23.80
C LYS A 299 0.00 -10.03 -25.02
N SER A 300 -1.30 -10.36 -25.13
CA SER A 300 -1.85 -11.01 -26.33
C SER A 300 -2.43 -9.94 -27.26
N PRO A 301 -1.66 -9.44 -28.25
CA PRO A 301 -2.25 -8.57 -29.25
C PRO A 301 -3.28 -9.41 -30.01
N SER A 302 -4.48 -8.86 -30.13
CA SER A 302 -5.56 -9.39 -30.96
C SER A 302 -5.02 -9.88 -32.30
N ARG A 303 -4.91 -11.19 -32.47
CA ARG A 303 -4.85 -11.83 -33.81
C ARG A 303 -6.23 -11.73 -34.46
N GLU A 304 -6.70 -10.53 -34.68
CA GLU A 304 -7.88 -10.26 -35.49
C GLU A 304 -7.65 -8.99 -36.31
N CYS A 305 -6.69 -9.07 -37.21
CA CYS A 305 -6.70 -8.18 -38.40
C CYS A 305 -6.09 -8.97 -39.56
N GLY A 306 -6.90 -9.79 -40.17
CA GLY A 306 -6.46 -10.60 -41.32
C GLY A 306 -7.53 -11.50 -41.87
N LYS A 307 -8.75 -10.96 -42.17
CA LYS A 307 -9.65 -11.58 -43.14
C LYS A 307 -10.57 -10.47 -43.73
N GLY A 308 -10.32 -10.14 -44.95
CA GLY A 308 -11.33 -9.51 -45.77
C GLY A 308 -10.88 -8.31 -46.57
N ILE A 309 -10.03 -8.52 -47.57
CA ILE A 309 -10.11 -7.78 -48.84
C ILE A 309 -9.87 -8.85 -49.89
N LEU A 310 -10.94 -9.28 -50.49
CA LEU A 310 -11.09 -9.69 -51.90
C LEU A 310 -12.42 -9.12 -52.36
#